data_4744fde4a979fa7d525f3a04fc609e81
#
_entry.id   4744fde4a979fa7d525f3a04fc609e81
#
_cell.length_a   1.000
_cell.length_b   1.000
_cell.length_c   1.000
_cell.angle_alpha   90.00
_cell.angle_beta   90.00
_cell.angle_gamma   90.00
#
_symmetry.space_group_name_H-M   'P 1'
#
loop_
_entity.id
_entity.type
_entity.pdbx_description
1 polymer ?
#
loop_
_entity_poly.entity_id
_entity_poly.type
_entity_poly.pdbx_seq_one_letter_code
_entity_poly.pdbx_strand_id
1 'polypeptide(L)'
;MSSRRLRSRLPHIVVLAMVGLLTSVGAAHAGTDPGCRKGEFCLWPSDGYAGEIQRFDLRSANTGECLPLPEGFDGSSFANLMTRDVTVYQDEECSTEGDFVTYPGGGTYVPNAPFLVRGIQIWE
;
A
#
# COMPACT_ATOMS: atom_id res chain seq x y z
N MET A 1 44.57 11.15 48.71
CA MET A 1 44.16 11.17 48.34
C MET A 1 43.52 10.91 47.69
N SER A 2 43.44 10.81 47.71
CA SER A 2 42.80 10.51 47.16
C SER A 2 42.08 10.47 46.47
N SER A 3 42.00 10.48 46.23
CA SER A 3 41.37 10.48 45.71
C SER A 3 40.88 10.19 44.96
N ARG A 4 40.96 10.10 44.94
CA ARG A 4 40.52 9.97 44.33
C ARG A 4 39.87 9.52 43.69
N ARG A 5 39.79 9.48 43.65
CA ARG A 5 39.19 9.19 43.14
C ARG A 5 38.47 8.98 42.50
N LEU A 6 38.30 8.98 42.08
CA LEU A 6 37.63 8.89 41.54
C LEU A 6 36.99 8.63 40.85
N ARG A 7 36.94 8.67 40.66
CA ARG A 7 36.30 8.50 40.10
C ARG A 7 35.81 8.05 39.34
N SER A 8 35.91 7.78 38.93
CA SER A 8 35.43 7.24 38.21
C SER A 8 34.38 7.10 37.97
N ARG A 9 33.97 7.14 38.10
CA ARG A 9 32.94 7.08 37.94
C ARG A 9 32.45 7.28 36.92
N LEU A 10 32.43 7.46 36.60
CA LEU A 10 31.84 7.80 35.77
C LEU A 10 31.58 7.16 34.68
N PRO A 11 31.79 6.94 34.40
CA PRO A 11 31.67 6.58 33.30
C PRO A 11 30.78 5.77 32.92
N HIS A 12 30.60 5.29 32.78
CA HIS A 12 29.81 4.53 32.55
C HIS A 12 28.62 4.84 32.18
N ILE A 13 28.36 5.15 32.43
CA ILE A 13 27.28 5.65 32.30
C ILE A 13 26.85 5.81 31.06
N VAL A 14 27.21 6.43 30.66
CA VAL A 14 26.97 6.79 29.49
C VAL A 14 26.48 5.90 28.60
N VAL A 15 27.02 5.24 28.28
CA VAL A 15 26.74 4.41 27.43
C VAL A 15 25.47 4.05 27.21
N LEU A 16 24.97 3.60 27.99
CA LEU A 16 23.80 3.15 27.95
C LEU A 16 22.88 3.83 27.15
N ALA A 17 22.80 4.82 27.30
CA ALA A 17 21.88 5.57 26.65
C ALA A 17 21.69 5.32 25.24
N MET A 18 22.56 5.37 24.57
CA MET A 18 22.48 5.30 23.25
C MET A 18 21.76 4.24 22.72
N VAL A 19 21.82 3.28 23.24
CA VAL A 19 21.23 2.21 22.82
C VAL A 19 19.89 2.38 22.39
N GLY A 20 19.10 2.79 23.14
CA GLY A 20 17.77 2.83 22.85
C GLY A 20 17.38 3.44 21.59
N LEU A 21 18.00 4.36 21.17
CA LEU A 21 17.63 5.00 20.07
C LEU A 21 17.52 4.24 18.90
N LEU A 22 18.30 3.45 18.63
CA LEU A 22 18.28 2.76 17.45
C LEU A 22 17.05 2.09 17.14
N THR A 23 16.43 1.53 18.02
CA THR A 23 15.30 0.75 17.74
C THR A 23 14.22 1.50 17.07
N SER A 24 14.09 2.71 17.32
CA SER A 24 12.99 3.40 16.77
C SER A 24 13.05 3.46 15.28
N VAL A 25 14.14 3.39 14.75
CA VAL A 25 14.28 3.42 13.37
C VAL A 25 13.51 2.36 12.66
N GLY A 26 13.58 1.20 13.10
CA GLY A 26 12.91 0.13 12.39
C GLY A 26 11.45 0.36 12.33
N ALA A 27 10.90 0.92 13.31
CA ALA A 27 9.48 1.09 13.33
C ALA A 27 9.01 1.98 12.22
N ALA A 28 9.79 2.90 11.84
CA ALA A 28 9.35 3.83 10.84
C ALA A 28 9.05 3.16 9.52
N HIS A 29 9.72 2.12 9.21
CA HIS A 29 9.49 1.53 7.94
C HIS A 29 8.26 0.70 7.84
N ALA A 30 7.85 0.16 8.90
CA ALA A 30 6.71 -0.69 8.89
C ALA A 30 5.47 -0.01 8.38
N GLY A 31 5.39 1.27 8.49
CA GLY A 31 4.21 1.96 8.08
C GLY A 31 4.08 2.22 6.60
N THR A 32 5.08 1.88 5.84
CA THR A 32 5.04 2.21 4.44
C THR A 32 4.43 1.11 3.57
N ASP A 33 4.19 -0.06 4.11
CA ASP A 33 3.64 -1.14 3.32
C ASP A 33 2.12 -1.07 3.33
N PRO A 34 1.48 -0.82 2.19
CA PRO A 34 0.03 -0.72 2.15
C PRO A 34 -0.69 -2.06 2.25
N GLY A 35 0.04 -3.16 2.26
CA GLY A 35 -0.60 -4.45 2.46
C GLY A 35 -1.01 -5.20 1.22
N CYS A 36 -0.79 -4.66 0.04
CA CYS A 36 -1.09 -5.36 -1.19
C CYS A 36 0.05 -6.34 -1.48
N ARG A 37 -0.27 -7.55 -1.88
CA ARG A 37 0.74 -8.57 -2.10
C ARG A 37 1.02 -8.81 -3.55
N LYS A 38 2.17 -9.38 -3.83
CA LYS A 38 2.55 -9.71 -5.19
C LYS A 38 1.49 -10.61 -5.80
N GLY A 39 1.08 -10.32 -6.99
CA GLY A 39 0.04 -11.09 -7.69
C GLY A 39 -1.36 -10.56 -7.48
N GLU A 40 -1.51 -9.50 -6.71
CA GLU A 40 -2.83 -8.93 -6.44
C GLU A 40 -3.01 -7.57 -7.07
N PHE A 41 -4.26 -7.23 -7.34
CA PHE A 41 -4.66 -5.88 -7.66
C PHE A 41 -5.48 -5.44 -6.45
N CYS A 42 -5.12 -4.33 -5.85
CA CYS A 42 -5.75 -3.88 -4.61
C CYS A 42 -6.29 -2.47 -4.74
N LEU A 43 -7.46 -2.24 -4.12
CA LEU A 43 -8.06 -0.90 -4.11
C LEU A 43 -8.39 -0.51 -2.69
N TRP A 44 -8.33 0.77 -2.43
CA TRP A 44 -8.67 1.32 -1.11
C TRP A 44 -9.69 2.45 -1.29
N PRO A 45 -10.58 2.64 -0.33
CA PRO A 45 -11.63 3.65 -0.45
C PRO A 45 -11.14 5.08 -0.25
N SER A 46 -9.93 5.24 0.28
CA SER A 46 -9.39 6.57 0.52
C SER A 46 -8.06 6.75 -0.18
N ASP A 47 -7.63 7.98 -0.35
CA ASP A 47 -6.34 8.27 -0.95
C ASP A 47 -5.23 7.70 -0.10
N GLY A 48 -4.09 7.47 -0.68
CA GLY A 48 -2.91 7.05 0.07
C GLY A 48 -3.01 5.64 0.63
N TYR A 49 -3.79 4.79 -0.01
CA TYR A 49 -3.91 3.38 0.38
C TYR A 49 -4.48 3.22 1.80
N ALA A 50 -5.50 4.00 2.11
CA ALA A 50 -6.11 3.97 3.42
C ALA A 50 -7.53 3.42 3.37
N GLY A 51 -7.96 2.79 4.44
CA GLY A 51 -9.29 2.22 4.53
C GLY A 51 -9.26 0.73 4.28
N GLU A 52 -10.43 0.14 4.18
CA GLU A 52 -10.53 -1.30 4.03
C GLU A 52 -10.21 -1.72 2.62
N ILE A 53 -9.22 -2.58 2.45
CA ILE A 53 -8.70 -2.96 1.15
C ILE A 53 -9.60 -3.97 0.44
N GLN A 54 -9.76 -3.81 -0.87
CA GLN A 54 -10.41 -4.80 -1.72
C GLN A 54 -9.32 -5.45 -2.55
N ARG A 55 -9.24 -6.78 -2.56
CA ARG A 55 -8.18 -7.51 -3.24
C ARG A 55 -8.74 -8.38 -4.35
N PHE A 56 -8.02 -8.44 -5.45
CA PHE A 56 -8.37 -9.32 -6.56
C PHE A 56 -7.11 -10.09 -6.97
N ASP A 57 -7.26 -11.37 -7.25
CA ASP A 57 -6.16 -12.15 -7.81
C ASP A 57 -6.73 -13.10 -8.86
N LEU A 58 -5.85 -13.79 -9.57
CA LEU A 58 -6.31 -14.64 -10.67
C LEU A 58 -7.00 -15.92 -10.23
N ARG A 59 -6.98 -16.21 -8.93
CA ARG A 59 -7.71 -17.38 -8.44
C ARG A 59 -9.16 -17.05 -8.16
N SER A 60 -9.46 -15.77 -7.94
CA SER A 60 -10.81 -15.37 -7.57
C SER A 60 -11.46 -14.47 -8.61
N ALA A 61 -10.74 -14.07 -9.63
CA ALA A 61 -11.25 -13.14 -10.63
C ALA A 61 -10.92 -13.64 -12.03
N ASN A 62 -11.86 -13.52 -12.95
CA ASN A 62 -11.64 -13.92 -14.33
C ASN A 62 -11.06 -12.77 -15.11
N THR A 63 -10.22 -13.10 -16.09
CA THR A 63 -9.70 -12.07 -16.98
C THR A 63 -10.72 -11.77 -18.06
N GLY A 64 -10.68 -10.56 -18.57
CA GLY A 64 -11.54 -10.17 -19.67
C GLY A 64 -12.98 -9.85 -19.31
N GLU A 65 -13.32 -9.91 -18.03
CA GLU A 65 -14.67 -9.61 -17.59
C GLU A 65 -14.69 -8.36 -16.72
N CYS A 66 -15.78 -7.63 -16.79
CA CYS A 66 -15.95 -6.49 -15.92
C CYS A 66 -16.21 -6.99 -14.51
N LEU A 67 -15.43 -6.50 -13.55
CA LEU A 67 -15.56 -6.88 -12.17
C LEU A 67 -16.03 -5.66 -11.41
N PRO A 68 -17.34 -5.58 -11.08
CA PRO A 68 -17.82 -4.45 -10.34
C PRO A 68 -17.35 -4.52 -8.89
N LEU A 69 -17.15 -3.38 -8.27
CA LEU A 69 -16.73 -3.36 -6.88
C LEU A 69 -17.97 -3.49 -5.99
N PRO A 70 -17.79 -3.81 -4.73
CA PRO A 70 -18.94 -3.93 -3.83
C PRO A 70 -19.75 -2.65 -3.84
N GLU A 71 -21.06 -2.81 -3.68
CA GLU A 71 -21.96 -1.68 -3.69
C GLU A 71 -21.53 -0.66 -2.63
N GLY A 72 -21.47 0.60 -3.01
CA GLY A 72 -21.07 1.63 -2.07
C GLY A 72 -19.58 1.82 -1.94
N PHE A 73 -18.76 0.99 -2.60
CA PHE A 73 -17.32 1.15 -2.52
C PHE A 73 -16.83 1.98 -3.70
N ASP A 74 -16.12 3.06 -3.42
CA ASP A 74 -15.50 3.86 -4.47
C ASP A 74 -14.00 3.81 -4.24
N GLY A 75 -13.23 3.37 -5.23
CA GLY A 75 -11.79 3.27 -5.08
C GLY A 75 -11.11 4.60 -5.30
N SER A 76 -10.29 5.03 -4.35
CA SER A 76 -9.57 6.29 -4.45
C SER A 76 -8.07 6.11 -4.56
N SER A 77 -7.55 4.93 -4.26
CA SER A 77 -6.16 4.60 -4.50
C SER A 77 -6.09 3.12 -4.84
N PHE A 78 -5.04 2.72 -5.55
CA PHE A 78 -4.93 1.31 -5.93
C PHE A 78 -3.50 0.95 -6.29
N ALA A 79 -3.24 -0.36 -6.37
CA ALA A 79 -1.93 -0.86 -6.74
C ALA A 79 -2.12 -2.09 -7.62
N ASN A 80 -1.37 -2.16 -8.71
CA ASN A 80 -1.41 -3.34 -9.59
C ASN A 80 -0.11 -4.10 -9.42
N LEU A 81 -0.15 -5.14 -8.59
CA LEU A 81 1.00 -6.01 -8.38
C LEU A 81 0.86 -7.33 -9.11
N MET A 82 -0.09 -7.39 -10.05
CA MET A 82 -0.20 -8.54 -10.94
C MET A 82 0.81 -8.41 -12.05
N THR A 83 0.92 -9.43 -12.88
CA THR A 83 1.73 -9.36 -14.07
C THR A 83 0.90 -8.95 -15.29
N ARG A 84 -0.35 -8.55 -15.06
CA ARG A 84 -1.28 -8.24 -16.13
C ARG A 84 -1.68 -6.79 -16.10
N ASP A 85 -2.11 -6.27 -17.25
CA ASP A 85 -2.67 -4.93 -17.30
C ASP A 85 -4.05 -4.95 -16.67
N VAL A 86 -4.41 -3.88 -16.00
CA VAL A 86 -5.74 -3.73 -15.40
C VAL A 86 -6.28 -2.38 -15.82
N THR A 87 -7.52 -2.37 -16.31
CA THR A 87 -8.22 -1.12 -16.60
C THR A 87 -9.13 -0.80 -15.43
N VAL A 88 -9.06 0.43 -14.95
CA VAL A 88 -9.96 0.89 -13.90
C VAL A 88 -11.00 1.78 -14.56
N TYR A 89 -12.25 1.66 -14.13
CA TYR A 89 -13.37 2.40 -14.71
C TYR A 89 -14.13 3.19 -13.68
N GLN A 90 -14.60 4.35 -14.08
CA GLN A 90 -15.46 5.13 -13.21
C GLN A 90 -16.83 4.48 -13.15
N ASP A 91 -17.25 3.83 -14.24
CA ASP A 91 -18.55 3.18 -14.33
C ASP A 91 -18.49 1.77 -13.77
N GLU A 92 -19.47 1.39 -12.94
CA GLU A 92 -19.45 0.07 -12.34
C GLU A 92 -19.71 -1.06 -13.32
N GLU A 93 -20.19 -0.75 -14.50
CA GLU A 93 -20.36 -1.77 -15.52
C GLU A 93 -19.25 -1.72 -16.56
N CYS A 94 -18.18 -1.01 -16.26
CA CYS A 94 -17.01 -0.89 -17.13
C CYS A 94 -17.36 -0.25 -18.48
N SER A 95 -18.30 0.67 -18.47
CA SER A 95 -18.64 1.40 -19.68
C SER A 95 -17.54 2.39 -20.00
N THR A 96 -17.19 2.49 -21.27
CA THR A 96 -16.17 3.45 -21.69
C THR A 96 -16.76 4.83 -21.94
N GLU A 97 -18.04 5.02 -21.64
CA GLU A 97 -18.60 6.35 -21.70
C GLU A 97 -18.16 7.18 -20.49
N GLY A 98 -17.79 6.53 -19.40
CA GLY A 98 -17.17 7.21 -18.28
C GLY A 98 -15.67 7.16 -18.45
N ASP A 99 -14.96 7.68 -17.48
CA ASP A 99 -13.49 7.67 -17.51
C ASP A 99 -12.93 6.29 -17.30
N PHE A 100 -11.85 5.97 -17.95
CA PHE A 100 -11.15 4.71 -17.74
C PHE A 100 -9.68 4.87 -18.10
N VAL A 101 -8.82 4.12 -17.44
CA VAL A 101 -7.38 4.14 -17.72
C VAL A 101 -6.84 2.74 -17.46
N THR A 102 -5.91 2.30 -18.29
CA THR A 102 -5.27 1.00 -18.12
C THR A 102 -3.88 1.19 -17.52
N TYR A 103 -3.59 0.41 -16.49
CA TYR A 103 -2.31 0.47 -15.80
C TYR A 103 -1.58 -0.86 -15.95
N PRO A 104 -0.29 -0.82 -16.25
CA PRO A 104 0.47 -2.06 -16.42
C PRO A 104 0.72 -2.74 -15.09
N GLY A 105 0.94 -4.04 -15.16
CA GLY A 105 1.31 -4.78 -13.97
C GLY A 105 2.77 -4.58 -13.61
N GLY A 106 3.23 -5.33 -12.66
CA GLY A 106 4.63 -5.28 -12.27
C GLY A 106 4.96 -4.30 -11.17
N GLY A 107 3.96 -3.76 -10.50
CA GLY A 107 4.23 -2.89 -9.38
C GLY A 107 3.85 -1.44 -9.58
N THR A 108 2.68 -1.20 -10.18
CA THR A 108 2.19 0.16 -10.34
C THR A 108 1.41 0.56 -9.10
N TYR A 109 1.75 1.71 -8.51
CA TYR A 109 1.07 2.23 -7.34
C TYR A 109 0.47 3.60 -7.67
N VAL A 110 -0.81 3.79 -7.36
CA VAL A 110 -1.51 5.03 -7.65
C VAL A 110 -2.16 5.54 -6.36
N PRO A 111 -1.52 6.47 -5.66
CA PRO A 111 -2.04 6.94 -4.37
C PRO A 111 -3.26 7.85 -4.49
N ASN A 112 -3.46 8.41 -5.69
CA ASN A 112 -4.61 9.27 -5.91
C ASN A 112 -5.19 8.89 -7.24
N ALA A 113 -6.29 8.19 -7.25
CA ALA A 113 -6.90 7.75 -8.50
C ALA A 113 -7.40 8.97 -9.27
N PRO A 114 -7.34 8.94 -10.60
CA PRO A 114 -7.79 10.08 -11.40
C PRO A 114 -9.30 10.28 -11.36
N PHE A 115 -10.04 9.29 -10.90
CA PHE A 115 -11.48 9.37 -10.70
C PHE A 115 -11.86 8.28 -9.71
N LEU A 116 -13.07 8.28 -9.20
CA LEU A 116 -13.49 7.23 -8.30
C LEU A 116 -13.67 5.95 -9.09
N VAL A 117 -12.98 4.89 -8.68
CA VAL A 117 -13.00 3.63 -9.40
C VAL A 117 -14.15 2.78 -8.89
N ARG A 118 -15.02 2.34 -9.80
CA ARG A 118 -16.18 1.53 -9.44
C ARG A 118 -16.22 0.19 -10.16
N GLY A 119 -15.32 -0.03 -11.10
CA GLY A 119 -15.22 -1.32 -11.78
C GLY A 119 -13.82 -1.49 -12.31
N ILE A 120 -13.40 -2.74 -12.50
CA ILE A 120 -12.09 -3.02 -13.06
C ILE A 120 -12.19 -4.17 -14.05
N GLN A 121 -11.20 -4.27 -14.91
CA GLN A 121 -11.11 -5.40 -15.82
C GLN A 121 -9.65 -5.82 -15.91
N ILE A 122 -9.38 -7.09 -15.65
CA ILE A 122 -8.04 -7.65 -15.69
C ILE A 122 -7.84 -8.30 -17.05
N TRP A 123 -6.77 -7.95 -17.75
CA TRP A 123 -6.55 -8.47 -19.10
C TRP A 123 -5.66 -9.70 -19.08
N GLU A 124 -5.63 -10.45 -20.16
CA GLU A 124 -4.79 -11.65 -20.25
C GLU A 124 -3.38 -11.34 -20.60
#